data_bf263b8220d04b25ffc3bffcafe4ece0
#
_entry.id   bf263b8220d04b25ffc3bffcafe4ece0
#
_cell.length_a   1.000
_cell.length_b   1.000
_cell.length_c   1.000
_cell.angle_alpha   90.00
_cell.angle_beta   90.00
_cell.angle_gamma   90.00
#
_symmetry.space_group_name_H-M   'P 1'
#
loop_
_entity.id
_entity.type
_entity.pdbx_description
1 polymer ?
#
loop_
_entity_poly.entity_id
_entity_poly.type
_entity_poly.pdbx_seq_one_letter_code
_entity_poly.pdbx_strand_id
1 'polypeptide(L)'
;LERANAKLKLVIPATLMIIFVLLYLTFRRIDEALLIMATLPFSLVGGMWFLYMLGYHLSITTGVGFIALAGVSAEFGVIMLLYLKQALEKRQVGDGPLELAVILDAIREGAVLRVRPKAMTVSVILAGLLPILWGSGAGSEVMSRIAAPMVGGMITAPLLSMFVIPVAYYLMRRRGSSLLSTTSM
;
A
#
# COMPACT_ATOMS: atom_id res chain seq x y z
N LEU A 1 8.48 12.76 -26.58
CA LEU A 1 7.25 12.46 -25.82
C LEU A 1 6.63 11.12 -26.21
N GLU A 2 6.41 10.86 -27.48
CA GLU A 2 5.81 9.62 -27.97
C GLU A 2 6.62 8.35 -27.61
N ARG A 3 7.96 8.43 -27.72
CA ARG A 3 8.84 7.31 -27.35
C ARG A 3 8.84 7.03 -25.85
N ALA A 4 8.76 8.07 -25.02
CA ALA A 4 8.66 7.93 -23.58
C ALA A 4 7.32 7.29 -23.18
N ASN A 5 6.22 7.72 -23.78
CA ASN A 5 4.89 7.13 -23.54
C ASN A 5 4.81 5.67 -23.99
N ALA A 6 5.42 5.33 -25.13
CA ALA A 6 5.46 3.93 -25.61
C ALA A 6 6.26 3.03 -24.67
N LYS A 7 7.40 3.51 -24.14
CA LYS A 7 8.20 2.78 -23.14
C LYS A 7 7.45 2.62 -21.82
N LEU A 8 6.76 3.65 -21.35
CA LEU A 8 5.97 3.58 -20.13
C LEU A 8 4.82 2.58 -20.25
N LYS A 9 4.14 2.53 -21.39
CA LYS A 9 3.08 1.55 -21.67
C LYS A 9 3.55 0.09 -21.61
N LEU A 10 4.81 -0.15 -21.89
CA LEU A 10 5.43 -1.48 -21.79
C LEU A 10 5.96 -1.76 -20.38
N VAL A 11 6.65 -0.79 -19.79
CA VAL A 11 7.35 -0.95 -18.51
C VAL A 11 6.38 -1.05 -17.33
N ILE A 12 5.32 -0.26 -17.29
CA ILE A 12 4.36 -0.26 -16.18
C ILE A 12 3.66 -1.62 -16.02
N PRO A 13 3.05 -2.22 -17.06
CA PRO A 13 2.45 -3.55 -16.92
C PRO A 13 3.46 -4.63 -16.56
N ALA A 14 4.67 -4.59 -17.15
CA ALA A 14 5.72 -5.55 -16.84
C ALA A 14 6.16 -5.44 -15.38
N THR A 15 6.33 -4.24 -14.85
CA THR A 15 6.69 -3.99 -13.45
C THR A 15 5.59 -4.46 -12.50
N LEU A 16 4.33 -4.18 -12.81
CA LEU A 16 3.20 -4.63 -12.00
C LEU A 16 3.10 -6.17 -11.98
N MET A 17 3.37 -6.82 -13.11
CA MET A 17 3.41 -8.29 -13.17
C MET A 17 4.53 -8.86 -12.30
N ILE A 18 5.72 -8.28 -12.35
CA ILE A 18 6.85 -8.69 -11.50
C ILE A 18 6.50 -8.49 -10.02
N ILE A 19 5.91 -7.37 -9.65
CA ILE A 19 5.47 -7.10 -8.28
C ILE A 19 4.43 -8.15 -7.84
N PHE A 20 3.47 -8.46 -8.67
CA PHE A 20 2.46 -9.48 -8.38
C PHE A 20 3.07 -10.86 -8.15
N VAL A 21 4.03 -11.27 -8.99
CA VAL A 21 4.73 -12.54 -8.84
C VAL A 21 5.52 -12.58 -7.54
N LEU A 22 6.23 -11.50 -7.20
CA LEU A 22 6.98 -11.40 -5.95
C LEU A 22 6.06 -11.45 -4.73
N LEU A 23 4.93 -10.76 -4.76
CA LEU A 23 3.92 -10.80 -3.70
C LEU A 23 3.34 -12.21 -3.54
N TYR A 24 3.04 -12.88 -4.64
CA TYR A 24 2.56 -14.26 -4.62
C TYR A 24 3.58 -15.21 -4.00
N LEU A 25 4.86 -15.08 -4.35
CA LEU A 25 5.92 -15.89 -3.77
C LEU A 25 6.10 -15.61 -2.27
N THR A 26 5.93 -14.37 -1.85
CA THR A 26 6.06 -13.95 -0.44
C THR A 26 4.92 -14.50 0.42
N PHE A 27 3.69 -14.34 -0.03
CA PHE A 27 2.50 -14.72 0.73
C PHE A 27 1.98 -16.13 0.41
N ARG A 28 2.36 -16.68 -0.74
CA ARG A 28 1.88 -17.96 -1.27
C ARG A 28 0.35 -18.06 -1.40
N ARG A 29 -0.33 -16.89 -1.44
CA ARG A 29 -1.78 -16.79 -1.63
C ARG A 29 -2.08 -15.69 -2.63
N ILE A 30 -2.92 -16.02 -3.61
CA ILE A 30 -3.34 -15.07 -4.65
C ILE A 30 -4.20 -13.96 -4.04
N ASP A 31 -5.08 -14.29 -3.09
CA ASP A 31 -5.98 -13.34 -2.44
C ASP A 31 -5.23 -12.20 -1.74
N GLU A 32 -4.18 -12.53 -1.00
CA GLU A 32 -3.35 -11.55 -0.29
C GLU A 32 -2.55 -10.67 -1.26
N ALA A 33 -2.00 -11.25 -2.32
CA ALA A 33 -1.33 -10.50 -3.38
C ALA A 33 -2.27 -9.55 -4.11
N LEU A 34 -3.48 -9.99 -4.44
CA LEU A 34 -4.52 -9.17 -5.07
C LEU A 34 -4.98 -8.04 -4.15
N LEU A 35 -5.07 -8.29 -2.83
CA LEU A 35 -5.42 -7.27 -1.85
C LEU A 35 -4.42 -6.11 -1.88
N ILE A 36 -3.13 -6.39 -1.87
CA ILE A 36 -2.09 -5.37 -1.94
C ILE A 36 -2.12 -4.64 -3.27
N MET A 37 -2.26 -5.36 -4.38
CA MET A 37 -2.38 -4.76 -5.70
C MET A 37 -3.62 -3.85 -5.82
N ALA A 38 -4.72 -4.21 -5.20
CA ALA A 38 -5.94 -3.42 -5.19
C ALA A 38 -5.81 -2.13 -4.35
N THR A 39 -4.94 -2.11 -3.33
CA THR A 39 -4.70 -0.91 -2.53
C THR A 39 -3.88 0.16 -3.25
N LEU A 40 -3.08 -0.20 -4.25
CA LEU A 40 -2.22 0.73 -4.98
C LEU A 40 -3.01 1.85 -5.68
N PRO A 41 -4.08 1.58 -6.45
CA PRO A 41 -4.88 2.64 -7.07
C PRO A 41 -5.48 3.61 -6.05
N PHE A 42 -5.93 3.12 -4.91
CA PHE A 42 -6.50 3.97 -3.85
C PHE A 42 -5.47 4.88 -3.21
N SER A 43 -4.23 4.43 -3.05
CA SER A 43 -3.16 5.26 -2.51
C SER A 43 -2.77 6.40 -3.45
N LEU A 44 -2.92 6.21 -4.75
CA LEU A 44 -2.65 7.24 -5.75
C LEU A 44 -3.68 8.38 -5.74
N VAL A 45 -4.87 8.15 -5.20
CA VAL A 45 -5.94 9.16 -5.12
C VAL A 45 -5.49 10.40 -4.35
N GLY A 46 -4.81 10.23 -3.21
CA GLY A 46 -4.28 11.34 -2.44
C GLY A 46 -3.25 12.17 -3.19
N GLY A 47 -2.38 11.50 -3.95
CA GLY A 47 -1.43 12.17 -4.83
C GLY A 47 -2.12 12.98 -5.91
N MET A 48 -3.17 12.44 -6.53
CA MET A 48 -3.97 13.14 -7.54
C MET A 48 -4.67 14.38 -6.96
N TRP A 49 -5.28 14.26 -5.78
CA TRP A 49 -5.92 15.38 -5.11
C TRP A 49 -4.95 16.50 -4.78
N PHE A 50 -3.78 16.16 -4.24
CA PHE A 50 -2.77 17.14 -3.89
C PHE A 50 -2.18 17.83 -5.13
N LEU A 51 -1.97 17.07 -6.19
CA LEU A 51 -1.54 17.61 -7.49
C LEU A 51 -2.54 18.62 -8.05
N TYR A 52 -3.83 18.30 -7.96
CA TYR A 52 -4.92 19.20 -8.36
C TYR A 52 -4.95 20.47 -7.51
N MET A 53 -4.80 20.35 -6.19
CA MET A 53 -4.78 21.51 -5.28
C MET A 53 -3.61 22.45 -5.56
N LEU A 54 -2.45 21.94 -5.97
CA LEU A 54 -1.29 22.75 -6.34
C LEU A 54 -1.37 23.31 -7.77
N GLY A 55 -2.37 22.90 -8.55
CA GLY A 55 -2.54 23.35 -9.93
C GLY A 55 -1.52 22.76 -10.92
N TYR A 56 -0.87 21.68 -10.57
CA TYR A 56 0.06 20.99 -11.46
C TYR A 56 -0.68 20.09 -12.45
N HIS A 57 -0.20 20.07 -13.68
CA HIS A 57 -0.71 19.17 -14.71
C HIS A 57 0.01 17.82 -14.68
N LEU A 58 -0.69 16.79 -15.13
CA LEU A 58 -0.09 15.47 -15.33
C LEU A 58 1.03 15.56 -16.38
N SER A 59 2.21 15.13 -15.99
CA SER A 59 3.41 15.14 -16.84
C SER A 59 4.24 13.89 -16.56
N ILE A 60 5.28 13.67 -17.34
CA ILE A 60 6.23 12.57 -17.09
C ILE A 60 6.87 12.73 -15.70
N THR A 61 7.15 13.95 -15.31
CA THR A 61 7.74 14.29 -14.00
C THR A 61 6.83 13.89 -12.84
N THR A 62 5.54 14.23 -12.92
CA THR A 62 4.54 13.81 -11.92
C THR A 62 4.33 12.31 -11.96
N GLY A 63 4.42 11.68 -13.13
CA GLY A 63 4.38 10.22 -13.28
C GLY A 63 5.48 9.51 -12.51
N VAL A 64 6.70 10.04 -12.49
CA VAL A 64 7.80 9.51 -11.66
C VAL A 64 7.44 9.56 -10.17
N GLY A 65 6.85 10.66 -9.71
CA GLY A 65 6.36 10.78 -8.33
C GLY A 65 5.31 9.74 -7.98
N PHE A 66 4.37 9.47 -8.88
CA PHE A 66 3.35 8.42 -8.70
C PHE A 66 3.95 7.02 -8.65
N ILE A 67 4.94 6.72 -9.47
CA ILE A 67 5.64 5.42 -9.43
C ILE A 67 6.33 5.22 -8.08
N ALA A 68 7.03 6.24 -7.59
CA ALA A 68 7.66 6.20 -6.27
C ALA A 68 6.63 6.02 -5.15
N LEU A 69 5.51 6.74 -5.22
CA LEU A 69 4.39 6.60 -4.28
C LEU A 69 3.81 5.18 -4.29
N ALA A 70 3.61 4.59 -5.45
CA ALA A 70 3.12 3.22 -5.57
C ALA A 70 4.07 2.23 -4.89
N GLY A 71 5.38 2.39 -5.05
CA GLY A 71 6.37 1.54 -4.38
C GLY A 71 6.30 1.62 -2.86
N VAL A 72 6.22 2.82 -2.31
CA VAL A 72 6.09 3.02 -0.86
C VAL A 72 4.75 2.50 -0.33
N SER A 73 3.68 2.69 -1.08
CA SER A 73 2.35 2.16 -0.72
C SER A 73 2.31 0.63 -0.70
N ALA A 74 2.95 0.00 -1.68
CA ALA A 74 3.09 -1.46 -1.71
C ALA A 74 3.88 -1.96 -0.49
N GLU A 75 4.96 -1.28 -0.13
CA GLU A 75 5.74 -1.60 1.07
C GLU A 75 4.88 -1.52 2.34
N PHE A 76 4.11 -0.48 2.52
CA PHE A 76 3.20 -0.35 3.66
C PHE A 76 2.18 -1.48 3.70
N GLY A 77 1.61 -1.83 2.56
CA GLY A 77 0.66 -2.94 2.44
C GLY A 77 1.28 -4.28 2.80
N VAL A 78 2.44 -4.59 2.25
CA VAL A 78 3.19 -5.83 2.50
C VAL A 78 3.53 -5.99 3.97
N ILE A 79 4.10 -4.96 4.58
CA ILE A 79 4.51 -5.01 5.98
C ILE A 79 3.30 -5.15 6.90
N MET A 80 2.22 -4.40 6.66
CA MET A 80 0.99 -4.52 7.44
C MET A 80 0.43 -5.94 7.36
N LEU A 81 0.34 -6.50 6.18
CA LEU A 81 -0.20 -7.85 5.97
C LEU A 81 0.67 -8.93 6.61
N LEU A 82 2.00 -8.79 6.55
CA LEU A 82 2.93 -9.69 7.23
C LEU A 82 2.73 -9.68 8.74
N TYR A 83 2.57 -8.51 9.36
CA TYR A 83 2.32 -8.39 10.79
C TYR A 83 0.97 -9.00 11.19
N LEU A 84 -0.07 -8.77 10.41
CA LEU A 84 -1.38 -9.38 10.64
C LEU A 84 -1.32 -10.90 10.56
N LYS A 85 -0.63 -11.42 9.55
CA LYS A 85 -0.43 -12.85 9.36
C LYS A 85 0.36 -13.48 10.50
N GLN A 86 1.44 -12.86 10.93
CA GLN A 86 2.24 -13.33 12.06
C GLN A 86 1.45 -13.31 13.38
N ALA A 87 0.66 -12.25 13.62
CA ALA A 87 -0.19 -12.18 14.82
C ALA A 87 -1.24 -13.29 14.83
N LEU A 88 -1.80 -13.61 13.68
CA LEU A 88 -2.77 -14.69 13.51
C LEU A 88 -2.11 -16.07 13.73
N GLU A 89 -0.95 -16.31 13.14
CA GLU A 89 -0.21 -17.58 13.29
C GLU A 89 0.19 -17.86 14.75
N LYS A 90 0.58 -16.83 15.50
CA LYS A 90 0.91 -16.97 16.92
C LYS A 90 -0.28 -17.45 17.78
N ARG A 91 -1.49 -17.17 17.36
CA ARG A 91 -2.71 -17.52 18.08
C ARG A 91 -3.35 -18.81 17.58
N GLN A 92 -2.86 -19.36 16.48
CA GLN A 92 -3.34 -20.63 15.93
C GLN A 92 -2.73 -21.80 16.72
N VAL A 93 -3.55 -22.49 17.47
CA VAL A 93 -3.19 -23.71 18.20
C VAL A 93 -3.89 -24.88 17.51
N GLY A 94 -3.15 -25.60 16.67
CA GLY A 94 -3.67 -26.76 15.91
C GLY A 94 -4.25 -26.41 14.54
N ASP A 95 -4.67 -27.43 13.79
CA ASP A 95 -5.19 -27.31 12.42
C ASP A 95 -6.69 -26.98 12.34
N GLY A 96 -7.31 -26.61 13.46
CA GLY A 96 -8.72 -26.31 13.52
C GLY A 96 -9.09 -24.91 13.02
N PRO A 97 -10.38 -24.67 12.71
CA PRO A 97 -10.86 -23.36 12.32
C PRO A 97 -10.72 -22.36 13.49
N LEU A 98 -10.17 -21.18 13.20
CA LEU A 98 -10.02 -20.12 14.18
C LEU A 98 -11.37 -19.47 14.49
N GLU A 99 -11.65 -19.24 15.77
CA GLU A 99 -12.80 -18.47 16.18
C GLU A 99 -12.70 -17.02 15.71
N LEU A 100 -13.84 -16.43 15.35
CA LEU A 100 -13.92 -15.05 14.88
C LEU A 100 -13.32 -14.04 15.86
N ALA A 101 -13.52 -14.26 17.17
CA ALA A 101 -12.97 -13.40 18.22
C ALA A 101 -11.43 -13.43 18.23
N VAL A 102 -10.83 -14.60 18.02
CA VAL A 102 -9.36 -14.76 17.96
C VAL A 102 -8.79 -14.07 16.73
N ILE A 103 -9.46 -14.18 15.58
CA ILE A 103 -9.06 -13.50 14.35
C ILE A 103 -9.09 -11.97 14.54
N LEU A 104 -10.16 -11.46 15.13
CA LEU A 104 -10.34 -10.03 15.40
C LEU A 104 -9.26 -9.49 16.33
N ASP A 105 -8.96 -10.20 17.42
CA ASP A 105 -7.92 -9.82 18.37
C ASP A 105 -6.52 -9.84 17.74
N ALA A 106 -6.21 -10.83 16.91
CA ALA A 106 -4.94 -10.93 16.20
C ALA A 106 -4.75 -9.76 15.22
N ILE A 107 -5.79 -9.41 14.49
CA ILE A 107 -5.78 -8.27 13.55
C ILE A 107 -5.60 -6.96 14.32
N ARG A 108 -6.32 -6.78 15.40
CA ARG A 108 -6.20 -5.59 16.25
C ARG A 108 -4.79 -5.43 16.80
N GLU A 109 -4.21 -6.49 17.35
CA GLU A 109 -2.84 -6.50 17.86
C GLU A 109 -1.82 -6.16 16.76
N GLY A 110 -1.88 -6.83 15.63
CA GLY A 110 -0.98 -6.60 14.51
C GLY A 110 -1.07 -5.17 13.96
N ALA A 111 -2.27 -4.63 13.84
CA ALA A 111 -2.48 -3.26 13.37
C ALA A 111 -1.96 -2.22 14.38
N VAL A 112 -2.25 -2.39 15.66
CA VAL A 112 -1.81 -1.45 16.72
C VAL A 112 -0.30 -1.41 16.83
N LEU A 113 0.38 -2.55 16.76
CA LEU A 113 1.85 -2.61 16.80
C LEU A 113 2.52 -1.87 15.63
N ARG A 114 1.83 -1.73 14.51
CA ARG A 114 2.36 -1.06 13.31
C ARG A 114 2.09 0.44 13.24
N VAL A 115 1.20 0.97 14.07
CA VAL A 115 0.84 2.40 14.05
C VAL A 115 2.07 3.28 14.28
N ARG A 116 2.83 3.00 15.33
CA ARG A 116 3.98 3.83 15.72
C ARG A 116 5.13 3.79 14.69
N PRO A 117 5.64 2.63 14.25
CA PRO A 117 6.65 2.58 13.20
C PRO A 117 6.22 3.24 11.89
N LYS A 118 4.97 3.04 11.49
CA LYS A 118 4.42 3.65 10.29
C LYS A 118 4.36 5.18 10.39
N ALA A 119 3.90 5.71 11.51
CA ALA A 119 3.86 7.15 11.77
C ALA A 119 5.25 7.77 11.73
N MET A 120 6.25 7.11 12.28
CA MET A 120 7.65 7.55 12.22
C MET A 120 8.17 7.61 10.79
N THR A 121 7.96 6.55 10.00
CA THR A 121 8.39 6.48 8.60
C THR A 121 7.73 7.57 7.76
N VAL A 122 6.43 7.76 7.89
CA VAL A 122 5.67 8.80 7.17
C VAL A 122 6.17 10.18 7.55
N SER A 123 6.39 10.44 8.83
CA SER A 123 6.88 11.73 9.32
C SER A 123 8.26 12.07 8.76
N VAL A 124 9.17 11.10 8.71
CA VAL A 124 10.51 11.29 8.13
C VAL A 124 10.45 11.58 6.64
N ILE A 125 9.64 10.83 5.90
CA ILE A 125 9.49 11.04 4.46
C ILE A 125 8.86 12.40 4.16
N LEU A 126 7.82 12.79 4.87
CA LEU A 126 7.19 14.11 4.72
C LEU A 126 8.15 15.24 5.10
N ALA A 127 8.88 15.10 6.18
CA ALA A 127 9.88 16.10 6.57
C ALA A 127 10.97 16.29 5.51
N GLY A 128 11.35 15.22 4.81
CA GLY A 128 12.29 15.29 3.69
C GLY A 128 11.72 15.87 2.42
N LEU A 129 10.44 15.64 2.14
CA LEU A 129 9.77 16.09 0.90
C LEU A 129 9.24 17.52 0.98
N LEU A 130 8.76 17.98 2.13
CA LEU A 130 8.19 19.32 2.28
C LEU A 130 9.15 20.45 1.88
N PRO A 131 10.43 20.46 2.28
CA PRO A 131 11.37 21.48 1.83
C PRO A 131 11.56 21.52 0.30
N ILE A 132 11.43 20.38 -0.36
CA ILE A 132 11.56 20.29 -1.82
C ILE A 132 10.40 21.01 -2.53
N LEU A 133 9.21 21.00 -1.95
CA LEU A 133 8.04 21.70 -2.50
C LEU A 133 8.22 23.22 -2.50
N TRP A 134 8.94 23.77 -1.53
CA TRP A 134 9.16 25.21 -1.38
C TRP A 134 10.56 25.66 -1.80
N GLY A 135 11.35 24.74 -2.33
CA GLY A 135 12.69 25.04 -2.80
C GLY A 135 12.68 26.02 -3.97
N SER A 136 13.68 26.88 -4.02
CA SER A 136 13.93 27.82 -5.13
C SER A 136 15.30 27.55 -5.73
N GLY A 137 15.42 27.68 -7.04
CA GLY A 137 16.66 27.47 -7.76
C GLY A 137 16.50 26.64 -9.03
N ALA A 138 17.59 26.43 -9.74
CA ALA A 138 17.61 25.65 -10.98
C ALA A 138 17.21 24.19 -10.68
N GLY A 139 16.21 23.68 -11.39
CA GLY A 139 15.70 22.31 -11.22
C GLY A 139 14.68 22.14 -10.10
N SER A 140 14.41 23.15 -9.26
CA SER A 140 13.45 23.07 -8.17
C SER A 140 12.03 22.78 -8.67
N GLU A 141 11.67 23.30 -9.83
CA GLU A 141 10.36 23.07 -10.45
C GLU A 141 10.14 21.59 -10.80
N VAL A 142 11.15 20.91 -11.32
CA VAL A 142 11.10 19.48 -11.64
C VAL A 142 10.98 18.67 -10.35
N MET A 143 11.79 18.98 -9.35
CA MET A 143 11.79 18.27 -8.07
C MET A 143 10.49 18.45 -7.32
N SER A 144 9.89 19.64 -7.32
CA SER A 144 8.60 19.89 -6.68
C SER A 144 7.46 19.13 -7.35
N ARG A 145 7.48 18.98 -8.66
CA ARG A 145 6.50 18.18 -9.41
C ARG A 145 6.61 16.68 -9.14
N ILE A 146 7.80 16.17 -8.86
CA ILE A 146 8.01 14.79 -8.41
C ILE A 146 7.52 14.60 -6.98
N ALA A 147 7.82 15.55 -6.11
CA ALA A 147 7.49 15.47 -4.69
C ALA A 147 5.99 15.64 -4.40
N ALA A 148 5.27 16.42 -5.20
CA ALA A 148 3.86 16.73 -4.97
C ALA A 148 2.95 15.49 -4.88
N PRO A 149 2.96 14.54 -5.83
CA PRO A 149 2.17 13.31 -5.71
C PRO A 149 2.56 12.47 -4.50
N MET A 150 3.84 12.41 -4.19
CA MET A 150 4.35 11.66 -3.05
C MET A 150 3.85 12.23 -1.73
N VAL A 151 3.88 13.54 -1.54
CA VAL A 151 3.38 14.18 -0.33
C VAL A 151 1.89 13.92 -0.14
N GLY A 152 1.09 14.09 -1.18
CA GLY A 152 -0.34 13.81 -1.12
C GLY A 152 -0.65 12.35 -0.83
N GLY A 153 0.02 11.44 -1.52
CA GLY A 153 -0.15 10.00 -1.33
C GLY A 153 0.36 9.51 0.02
N MET A 154 1.38 10.12 0.59
CA MET A 154 1.90 9.77 1.92
C MET A 154 0.92 10.12 3.05
N ILE A 155 -0.07 10.96 2.80
CA ILE A 155 -1.17 11.20 3.73
C ILE A 155 -2.22 10.10 3.63
N THR A 156 -2.58 9.70 2.41
CA THR A 156 -3.65 8.71 2.16
C THR A 156 -3.19 7.27 2.26
N ALA A 157 -2.01 6.93 1.76
CA ALA A 157 -1.51 5.56 1.74
C ALA A 157 -1.40 4.92 3.14
N PRO A 158 -0.83 5.58 4.16
CA PRO A 158 -0.80 5.02 5.50
C PRO A 158 -2.19 4.82 6.10
N LEU A 159 -3.10 5.78 5.92
CA LEU A 159 -4.48 5.69 6.40
C LEU A 159 -5.20 4.51 5.76
N LEU A 160 -5.10 4.36 4.44
CA LEU A 160 -5.68 3.23 3.73
C LEU A 160 -5.12 1.90 4.21
N SER A 161 -3.80 1.78 4.35
CA SER A 161 -3.19 0.55 4.81
C SER A 161 -3.53 0.21 6.26
N MET A 162 -3.76 1.20 7.12
CA MET A 162 -4.15 0.99 8.50
C MET A 162 -5.62 0.59 8.67
N PHE A 163 -6.51 1.06 7.80
CA PHE A 163 -7.94 0.80 7.92
C PHE A 163 -8.43 -0.26 6.94
N VAL A 164 -8.04 -0.17 5.67
CA VAL A 164 -8.55 -1.05 4.61
C VAL A 164 -7.93 -2.44 4.68
N ILE A 165 -6.64 -2.56 4.85
CA ILE A 165 -5.95 -3.85 4.86
C ILE A 165 -6.38 -4.72 6.04
N PRO A 166 -6.44 -4.24 7.31
CA PRO A 166 -6.95 -5.04 8.40
C PRO A 166 -8.39 -5.51 8.21
N VAL A 167 -9.26 -4.63 7.73
CA VAL A 167 -10.68 -4.95 7.48
C VAL A 167 -10.82 -5.98 6.37
N ALA A 168 -10.13 -5.79 5.26
CA ALA A 168 -10.17 -6.71 4.13
C ALA A 168 -9.59 -8.09 4.50
N TYR A 169 -8.50 -8.12 5.25
CA TYR A 169 -7.92 -9.36 5.76
C TYR A 169 -8.86 -10.11 6.69
N TYR A 170 -9.53 -9.40 7.59
CA TYR A 170 -10.55 -9.98 8.46
C TYR A 170 -11.70 -10.61 7.66
N LEU A 171 -12.20 -9.91 6.66
CA LEU A 171 -13.28 -10.42 5.79
C LEU A 171 -12.84 -11.65 4.99
N MET A 172 -11.62 -11.68 4.49
CA MET A 172 -11.05 -12.83 3.78
C MET A 172 -10.94 -14.05 4.68
N ARG A 173 -10.44 -13.88 5.90
CA ARG A 173 -10.31 -14.97 6.88
C ARG A 173 -11.65 -15.47 7.40
N ARG A 174 -12.60 -14.57 7.58
CA ARG A 174 -13.97 -14.90 7.97
C ARG A 174 -14.64 -15.82 6.94
N ARG A 175 -14.48 -15.51 5.65
CA ARG A 175 -15.04 -16.36 4.57
C ARG A 175 -14.40 -17.75 4.57
N GLY A 176 -13.11 -17.84 4.77
CA GLY A 176 -12.40 -19.12 4.85
C GLY A 176 -12.89 -20.00 6.00
N SER A 177 -13.15 -19.43 7.16
CA SER A 177 -13.68 -20.20 8.31
C SER A 177 -15.12 -20.65 8.13
N SER A 178 -15.95 -19.85 7.46
CA SER A 178 -17.36 -20.23 7.21
C SER A 178 -17.50 -21.36 6.18
N LEU A 179 -16.62 -21.45 5.21
CA LEU A 179 -16.63 -22.54 4.22
C LEU A 179 -16.26 -23.89 4.83
N LEU A 180 -15.36 -23.89 5.81
CA LEU A 180 -14.98 -25.13 6.52
C LEU A 180 -16.09 -25.65 7.43
N SER A 181 -16.90 -24.76 8.00
CA SER A 181 -18.04 -25.16 8.85
C SER A 181 -19.20 -25.77 8.05
N THR A 182 -19.32 -25.45 6.77
CA THR A 182 -20.40 -25.98 5.90
C THR A 182 -20.05 -27.35 5.31
N THR A 183 -18.78 -27.73 5.30
CA THR A 183 -18.32 -29.03 4.75
C THR A 183 -18.33 -30.14 5.82
N SER A 184 -18.55 -29.78 7.08
CA SER A 184 -18.56 -30.74 8.22
C SER A 184 -19.99 -31.19 8.64
N MET A 185 -21.01 -30.82 7.86
CA MET A 185 -22.37 -31.36 7.96
C MET A 185 -22.66 -32.32 6.81
#